data_b79b9880bf22fcc501ca42df4d022480
#
_entry.id   b79b9880bf22fcc501ca42df4d022480
#
_cell.length_a   1.000
_cell.length_b   1.000
_cell.length_c   1.000
_cell.angle_alpha   90.00
_cell.angle_beta   90.00
_cell.angle_gamma   90.00
#
_symmetry.space_group_name_H-M   'P 1'
#
loop_
_entity.id
_entity.type
_entity.pdbx_description
1 polymer ?
#
loop_
_entity_poly.entity_id
_entity_poly.type
_entity_poly.pdbx_seq_one_letter_code
_entity_poly.pdbx_strand_id
1 'polypeptide(L)'
;MSQDKFTVEAERTGPLEVFRQFFSLQRDVLVLSLAMFAFSLGFQMTNRFLPDYLFFLGATGFIVGLFATLGNVIGALYPYYGGVVSDRVGSRYALTVFGFVSTFGFVIWLASAYAPTIDLGAIALEPWVWVFVGLLLAQCWKSFGIGGHYAIVKQSTEPSRLARGFASTETFRRSAFLIAPLLVAVLVSDALMPGFLWVLAIAIVFALLGTVVQHFLYETDADSIGDEFEGFGQIMGDLRALPEPLKPLLVADTFVRFANGMVYVFFILVITRVMGIGLTMTLPAVGTIDLSPAAFFGVLLGVEMLIALVTMTPTAKVAEYTGLKPVVGFGFFVYAIFPIMLIFAPENVWVLIALFAFSGLRFAGLPAHKALIVGPAERGVGGRVTGSYYLVRGAIVIPSGALGGVLWEFVSPEISFTLASIIGMIGVGYFALFGKEFEAYQ
;
A
#
# COMPACT_ATOMS: atom_id res chain seq x y z
N MET A 1 37.72 -20.20 28.93
CA MET A 1 37.27 -21.57 28.73
C MET A 1 35.77 -21.55 28.56
N SER A 2 35.32 -22.27 27.58
CA SER A 2 33.95 -22.52 27.12
C SER A 2 33.28 -21.35 26.34
N GLN A 3 33.51 -21.39 25.03
CA GLN A 3 32.68 -20.79 24.01
C GLN A 3 31.49 -21.75 23.79
N ASP A 4 30.30 -21.40 24.29
CA ASP A 4 29.07 -22.05 23.86
C ASP A 4 28.62 -21.40 22.55
N LYS A 5 28.78 -22.17 21.49
CA LYS A 5 28.25 -21.90 20.15
C LYS A 5 26.73 -22.03 20.23
N PHE A 6 26.01 -20.90 20.14
CA PHE A 6 24.61 -20.91 19.78
C PHE A 6 24.50 -21.26 18.28
N THR A 7 24.46 -22.53 17.97
CA THR A 7 23.95 -23.02 16.69
C THR A 7 22.44 -22.85 16.69
N VAL A 8 21.96 -21.80 16.04
CA VAL A 8 20.54 -21.69 15.67
C VAL A 8 20.30 -22.73 14.58
N GLU A 9 19.81 -23.90 14.96
CA GLU A 9 19.20 -24.83 14.03
C GLU A 9 18.00 -24.11 13.39
N ALA A 10 18.12 -23.80 12.10
CA ALA A 10 17.00 -23.38 11.29
C ALA A 10 16.06 -24.58 11.14
N GLU A 11 15.12 -24.76 12.06
CA GLU A 11 14.01 -25.70 11.90
C GLU A 11 13.35 -25.42 10.55
N ARG A 12 13.41 -26.38 9.67
CA ARG A 12 12.66 -26.40 8.42
C ARG A 12 11.18 -26.57 8.76
N THR A 13 10.53 -25.47 9.12
CA THR A 13 9.09 -25.47 9.38
C THR A 13 8.35 -25.65 8.08
N GLY A 14 7.63 -26.74 7.96
CA GLY A 14 6.74 -27.00 6.82
C GLY A 14 5.59 -25.97 6.78
N PRO A 15 4.92 -25.75 5.63
CA PRO A 15 3.82 -24.79 5.50
C PRO A 15 2.70 -24.95 6.56
N LEU A 16 2.43 -26.19 6.98
CA LEU A 16 1.47 -26.52 8.03
C LEU A 16 1.94 -26.12 9.43
N GLU A 17 3.23 -26.17 9.71
CA GLU A 17 3.79 -25.72 11.00
C GLU A 17 3.80 -24.21 11.12
N VAL A 18 4.07 -23.49 10.01
CA VAL A 18 3.89 -22.03 9.96
C VAL A 18 2.45 -21.67 10.27
N PHE A 19 1.47 -22.39 9.71
CA PHE A 19 0.05 -22.17 9.99
C PHE A 19 -0.31 -22.49 11.45
N ARG A 20 0.26 -23.54 12.04
CA ARG A 20 0.04 -23.94 13.45
C ARG A 20 0.70 -22.97 14.43
N GLN A 21 1.89 -22.48 14.13
CA GLN A 21 2.58 -21.44 14.91
C GLN A 21 1.81 -20.11 14.89
N PHE A 22 1.04 -19.88 13.84
CA PHE A 22 0.21 -18.70 13.65
C PHE A 22 -0.96 -18.64 14.66
N PHE A 23 -1.59 -19.77 14.98
CA PHE A 23 -2.63 -19.85 16.00
C PHE A 23 -2.09 -19.88 17.44
N SER A 24 -0.77 -19.96 17.62
CA SER A 24 -0.10 -19.86 18.93
C SER A 24 0.26 -18.43 19.35
N LEU A 25 -0.19 -17.42 18.57
CA LEU A 25 -0.01 -16.01 18.89
C LEU A 25 -0.84 -15.62 20.11
N GLN A 26 -0.33 -14.64 20.85
CA GLN A 26 -1.13 -14.03 21.90
C GLN A 26 -2.45 -13.50 21.31
N ARG A 27 -3.53 -13.62 22.06
CA ARG A 27 -4.89 -13.27 21.66
C ARG A 27 -4.99 -11.87 21.03
N ASP A 28 -4.34 -10.88 21.65
CA ASP A 28 -4.40 -9.48 21.16
C ASP A 28 -3.74 -9.29 19.80
N VAL A 29 -2.62 -9.97 19.55
CA VAL A 29 -1.94 -9.95 18.24
C VAL A 29 -2.82 -10.60 17.17
N LEU A 30 -3.52 -11.69 17.50
CA LEU A 30 -4.45 -12.34 16.58
C LEU A 30 -5.66 -11.44 16.27
N VAL A 31 -6.27 -10.82 17.29
CA VAL A 31 -7.38 -9.87 17.14
C VAL A 31 -6.98 -8.69 16.27
N LEU A 32 -5.82 -8.10 16.54
CA LEU A 32 -5.28 -7.02 15.71
C LEU A 32 -5.03 -7.47 14.27
N SER A 33 -4.47 -8.67 14.08
CA SER A 33 -4.23 -9.24 12.74
C SER A 33 -5.51 -9.41 11.95
N LEU A 34 -6.58 -9.89 12.58
CA LEU A 34 -7.91 -10.03 11.96
C LEU A 34 -8.53 -8.68 11.62
N ALA A 35 -8.42 -7.69 12.52
CA ALA A 35 -8.88 -6.33 12.25
C ALA A 35 -8.09 -5.71 11.08
N MET A 36 -6.76 -5.85 11.07
CA MET A 36 -5.91 -5.39 9.97
C MET A 36 -6.25 -6.07 8.64
N PHE A 37 -6.57 -7.36 8.66
CA PHE A 37 -7.05 -8.08 7.47
C PHE A 37 -8.37 -7.50 6.97
N ALA A 38 -9.39 -7.34 7.85
CA ALA A 38 -10.70 -6.84 7.48
C ALA A 38 -10.64 -5.42 6.88
N PHE A 39 -9.94 -4.49 7.54
CA PHE A 39 -9.73 -3.15 7.01
C PHE A 39 -8.94 -3.15 5.70
N SER A 40 -7.86 -3.96 5.61
CA SER A 40 -7.06 -4.06 4.39
C SER A 40 -7.88 -4.62 3.24
N LEU A 41 -8.77 -5.58 3.51
CA LEU A 41 -9.68 -6.13 2.51
C LEU A 41 -10.59 -5.03 1.95
N GLY A 42 -11.29 -4.27 2.83
CA GLY A 42 -12.13 -3.15 2.43
C GLY A 42 -11.37 -2.09 1.61
N PHE A 43 -10.16 -1.71 2.07
CA PHE A 43 -9.32 -0.76 1.34
C PHE A 43 -8.85 -1.27 -0.02
N GLN A 44 -8.44 -2.53 -0.13
CA GLN A 44 -7.93 -3.07 -1.39
C GLN A 44 -9.06 -3.36 -2.38
N MET A 45 -10.24 -3.71 -1.89
CA MET A 45 -11.44 -3.82 -2.73
C MET A 45 -11.83 -2.48 -3.36
N THR A 46 -11.66 -1.37 -2.64
CA THR A 46 -12.14 -0.05 -3.06
C THR A 46 -11.07 0.78 -3.76
N ASN A 47 -9.93 0.99 -3.13
CA ASN A 47 -8.95 2.01 -3.49
C ASN A 47 -8.40 1.89 -4.92
N ARG A 48 -8.27 0.66 -5.45
CA ARG A 48 -7.75 0.41 -6.79
C ARG A 48 -8.76 0.64 -7.90
N PHE A 49 -10.06 0.67 -7.56
CA PHE A 49 -11.17 0.85 -8.48
C PHE A 49 -11.81 2.24 -8.38
N LEU A 50 -11.51 3.00 -7.31
CA LEU A 50 -11.99 4.37 -7.15
C LEU A 50 -11.66 5.31 -8.33
N PRO A 51 -10.53 5.21 -9.02
CA PRO A 51 -10.28 6.05 -10.20
C PRO A 51 -11.31 5.85 -11.31
N ASP A 52 -11.69 4.61 -11.62
CA ASP A 52 -12.72 4.33 -12.61
C ASP A 52 -14.12 4.73 -12.12
N TYR A 53 -14.37 4.58 -10.82
CA TYR A 53 -15.59 5.08 -10.18
C TYR A 53 -15.70 6.61 -10.21
N LEU A 54 -14.59 7.33 -10.00
CA LEU A 54 -14.54 8.79 -10.16
C LEU A 54 -14.92 9.21 -11.58
N PHE A 55 -14.41 8.53 -12.59
CA PHE A 55 -14.80 8.76 -13.99
C PHE A 55 -16.28 8.48 -14.23
N PHE A 56 -16.84 7.42 -13.63
CA PHE A 56 -18.27 7.14 -13.67
C PHE A 56 -19.11 8.28 -13.08
N LEU A 57 -18.60 8.95 -12.04
CA LEU A 57 -19.24 10.11 -11.40
C LEU A 57 -18.98 11.45 -12.12
N GLY A 58 -18.37 11.44 -13.31
CA GLY A 58 -18.11 12.62 -14.12
C GLY A 58 -16.76 13.32 -13.87
N ALA A 59 -15.85 12.72 -13.10
CA ALA A 59 -14.51 13.27 -12.91
C ALA A 59 -13.64 13.12 -14.16
N THR A 60 -12.70 14.05 -14.34
CA THR A 60 -11.68 14.02 -15.41
C THR A 60 -10.39 13.36 -14.90
N GLY A 61 -9.44 13.09 -15.81
CA GLY A 61 -8.12 12.55 -15.43
C GLY A 61 -7.35 13.49 -14.49
N PHE A 62 -7.52 14.79 -14.66
CA PHE A 62 -6.96 15.79 -13.74
C PHE A 62 -7.50 15.62 -12.31
N ILE A 63 -8.82 15.45 -12.17
CA ILE A 63 -9.47 15.22 -10.85
C ILE A 63 -8.97 13.92 -10.21
N VAL A 64 -8.79 12.85 -10.99
CA VAL A 64 -8.19 11.60 -10.50
C VAL A 64 -6.76 11.82 -10.02
N GLY A 65 -5.97 12.63 -10.72
CA GLY A 65 -4.63 13.03 -10.30
C GLY A 65 -4.63 13.81 -8.98
N LEU A 66 -5.58 14.74 -8.80
CA LEU A 66 -5.78 15.47 -7.54
C LEU A 66 -6.20 14.52 -6.39
N PHE A 67 -7.04 13.53 -6.67
CA PHE A 67 -7.42 12.50 -5.71
C PHE A 67 -6.19 11.71 -5.21
N ALA A 68 -5.29 11.32 -6.10
CA ALA A 68 -4.03 10.68 -5.74
C ALA A 68 -3.13 11.60 -4.91
N THR A 69 -3.04 12.88 -5.29
CA THR A 69 -2.29 13.90 -4.53
C THR A 69 -2.82 14.06 -3.12
N LEU A 70 -4.15 14.17 -2.95
CA LEU A 70 -4.77 14.23 -1.62
C LEU A 70 -4.44 12.97 -0.80
N GLY A 71 -4.46 11.79 -1.41
CA GLY A 71 -4.03 10.54 -0.78
C GLY A 71 -2.59 10.58 -0.27
N ASN A 72 -1.67 11.18 -1.03
CA ASN A 72 -0.28 11.38 -0.63
C ASN A 72 -0.15 12.37 0.54
N VAL A 73 -0.89 13.49 0.51
CA VAL A 73 -0.95 14.46 1.63
C VAL A 73 -1.44 13.79 2.91
N ILE A 74 -2.52 13.02 2.83
CA ILE A 74 -3.07 12.26 3.95
C ILE A 74 -2.03 11.29 4.49
N GLY A 75 -1.36 10.53 3.61
CA GLY A 75 -0.32 9.58 3.97
C GLY A 75 0.90 10.22 4.65
N ALA A 76 1.18 11.49 4.37
CA ALA A 76 2.26 12.24 5.00
C ALA A 76 1.87 12.84 6.36
N LEU A 77 0.64 13.38 6.50
CA LEU A 77 0.21 14.14 7.67
C LEU A 77 -0.47 13.28 8.76
N TYR A 78 -1.33 12.34 8.37
CA TYR A 78 -2.17 11.60 9.32
C TYR A 78 -1.40 10.75 10.34
N PRO A 79 -0.28 10.07 9.99
CA PRO A 79 0.45 9.26 10.96
C PRO A 79 0.92 10.05 12.18
N TYR A 80 1.31 11.30 11.98
CA TYR A 80 1.74 12.20 13.06
C TYR A 80 0.59 12.52 14.03
N TYR A 81 -0.52 13.06 13.51
CA TYR A 81 -1.66 13.44 14.36
C TYR A 81 -2.32 12.22 15.01
N GLY A 82 -2.32 11.08 14.30
CA GLY A 82 -2.86 9.82 14.83
C GLY A 82 -2.04 9.29 16.00
N GLY A 83 -0.72 9.42 15.96
CA GLY A 83 0.17 9.10 17.08
C GLY A 83 -0.18 9.94 18.31
N VAL A 84 -0.25 11.27 18.16
CA VAL A 84 -0.60 12.19 19.27
C VAL A 84 -1.96 11.85 19.88
N VAL A 85 -2.97 11.50 19.07
CA VAL A 85 -4.28 11.10 19.59
C VAL A 85 -4.20 9.77 20.32
N SER A 86 -3.51 8.78 19.74
CA SER A 86 -3.32 7.45 20.32
C SER A 86 -2.63 7.52 21.68
N ASP A 87 -1.62 8.38 21.83
CA ASP A 87 -0.87 8.56 23.07
C ASP A 87 -1.72 9.21 24.18
N ARG A 88 -2.68 10.07 23.80
CA ARG A 88 -3.55 10.77 24.75
C ARG A 88 -4.74 9.95 25.25
N VAL A 89 -5.38 9.20 24.35
CA VAL A 89 -6.64 8.47 24.66
C VAL A 89 -6.47 6.96 24.75
N GLY A 90 -5.27 6.46 24.50
CA GLY A 90 -4.94 5.05 24.43
C GLY A 90 -5.24 4.43 23.07
N SER A 91 -4.39 3.47 22.66
CA SER A 91 -4.42 2.86 21.32
C SER A 91 -5.76 2.18 21.00
N ARG A 92 -6.39 1.52 21.98
CA ARG A 92 -7.69 0.84 21.82
C ARG A 92 -8.79 1.82 21.38
N TYR A 93 -8.97 2.89 22.15
CA TYR A 93 -10.02 3.89 21.90
C TYR A 93 -9.72 4.69 20.63
N ALA A 94 -8.47 5.09 20.42
CA ALA A 94 -8.06 5.80 19.22
C ALA A 94 -8.38 4.99 17.95
N LEU A 95 -7.98 3.72 17.88
CA LEU A 95 -8.26 2.84 16.75
C LEU A 95 -9.75 2.56 16.57
N THR A 96 -10.53 2.53 17.64
CA THR A 96 -11.99 2.39 17.56
C THR A 96 -12.64 3.61 16.93
N VAL A 97 -12.27 4.82 17.39
CA VAL A 97 -12.76 6.07 16.81
C VAL A 97 -12.34 6.18 15.33
N PHE A 98 -11.08 5.92 15.03
CA PHE A 98 -10.58 5.95 13.65
C PHE A 98 -11.28 4.91 12.78
N GLY A 99 -11.64 3.74 13.32
CA GLY A 99 -12.38 2.70 12.62
C GLY A 99 -13.80 3.14 12.24
N PHE A 100 -14.55 3.74 13.17
CA PHE A 100 -15.87 4.28 12.86
C PHE A 100 -15.81 5.43 11.86
N VAL A 101 -14.84 6.35 12.01
CA VAL A 101 -14.64 7.45 11.06
C VAL A 101 -14.31 6.91 9.67
N SER A 102 -13.43 5.90 9.57
CA SER A 102 -13.12 5.25 8.28
C SER A 102 -14.34 4.56 7.67
N THR A 103 -15.12 3.87 8.48
CA THR A 103 -16.37 3.23 8.03
C THR A 103 -17.33 4.26 7.46
N PHE A 104 -17.47 5.42 8.11
CA PHE A 104 -18.29 6.52 7.59
C PHE A 104 -17.75 7.08 6.28
N GLY A 105 -16.43 7.10 6.07
CA GLY A 105 -15.82 7.44 4.78
C GLY A 105 -16.27 6.49 3.65
N PHE A 106 -16.33 5.18 3.89
CA PHE A 106 -16.86 4.22 2.93
C PHE A 106 -18.38 4.41 2.67
N VAL A 107 -19.15 4.81 3.70
CA VAL A 107 -20.58 5.16 3.54
C VAL A 107 -20.73 6.37 2.62
N ILE A 108 -19.88 7.40 2.76
CA ILE A 108 -19.89 8.57 1.86
C ILE A 108 -19.56 8.14 0.42
N TRP A 109 -18.59 7.24 0.22
CA TRP A 109 -18.30 6.71 -1.13
C TRP A 109 -19.51 5.98 -1.74
N LEU A 110 -20.22 5.19 -0.94
CA LEU A 110 -21.46 4.52 -1.41
C LEU A 110 -22.54 5.56 -1.73
N ALA A 111 -22.73 6.54 -0.86
CA ALA A 111 -23.74 7.58 -1.02
C ALA A 111 -23.47 8.50 -2.22
N SER A 112 -22.20 8.68 -2.62
CA SER A 112 -21.83 9.56 -3.74
C SER A 112 -22.44 9.11 -5.08
N ALA A 113 -22.75 7.81 -5.26
CA ALA A 113 -23.43 7.30 -6.45
C ALA A 113 -24.85 7.85 -6.62
N TYR A 114 -25.47 8.28 -5.52
CA TYR A 114 -26.83 8.79 -5.48
C TYR A 114 -26.89 10.31 -5.23
N ALA A 115 -25.72 10.95 -5.08
CA ALA A 115 -25.64 12.38 -4.82
C ALA A 115 -26.05 13.15 -6.10
N PRO A 116 -26.96 14.16 -5.99
CA PRO A 116 -27.26 15.02 -7.09
C PRO A 116 -26.09 16.00 -7.33
N THR A 117 -25.97 16.49 -8.57
CA THR A 117 -25.17 17.69 -8.82
C THR A 117 -25.86 18.88 -8.18
N ILE A 118 -25.17 19.60 -7.33
CA ILE A 118 -25.67 20.80 -6.63
C ILE A 118 -25.13 22.02 -7.35
N ASP A 119 -25.99 22.75 -8.01
CA ASP A 119 -25.63 24.00 -8.68
C ASP A 119 -25.64 25.14 -7.65
N LEU A 120 -24.46 25.75 -7.43
CA LEU A 120 -24.26 26.92 -6.58
C LEU A 120 -24.09 28.21 -7.41
N GLY A 121 -24.49 28.19 -8.66
CA GLY A 121 -24.44 29.30 -9.62
C GLY A 121 -23.11 29.38 -10.37
N ALA A 122 -22.03 29.78 -9.72
CA ALA A 122 -20.70 29.87 -10.36
C ALA A 122 -19.92 28.54 -10.31
N ILE A 123 -20.32 27.60 -9.45
CA ILE A 123 -19.64 26.31 -9.22
C ILE A 123 -20.72 25.23 -9.09
N ALA A 124 -20.57 24.13 -9.84
CA ALA A 124 -21.37 22.94 -9.66
C ALA A 124 -20.61 21.93 -8.76
N LEU A 125 -21.22 21.48 -7.67
CA LEU A 125 -20.70 20.37 -6.87
C LEU A 125 -21.15 19.06 -7.48
N GLU A 126 -20.27 18.47 -8.24
CA GLU A 126 -20.47 17.17 -8.87
C GLU A 126 -20.38 16.01 -7.85
N PRO A 127 -21.02 14.85 -8.11
CA PRO A 127 -21.00 13.70 -7.22
C PRO A 127 -19.61 13.23 -6.80
N TRP A 128 -18.60 13.36 -7.65
CA TRP A 128 -17.21 12.97 -7.36
C TRP A 128 -16.58 13.76 -6.20
N VAL A 129 -17.08 14.96 -5.88
CA VAL A 129 -16.57 15.76 -4.74
C VAL A 129 -16.72 14.99 -3.42
N TRP A 130 -17.81 14.25 -3.27
CA TRP A 130 -18.04 13.42 -2.08
C TRP A 130 -17.04 12.28 -1.93
N VAL A 131 -16.46 11.81 -3.05
CA VAL A 131 -15.40 10.80 -2.99
C VAL A 131 -14.13 11.35 -2.33
N PHE A 132 -13.81 12.64 -2.53
CA PHE A 132 -12.71 13.32 -1.83
C PHE A 132 -13.00 13.47 -0.33
N VAL A 133 -14.22 13.83 0.05
CA VAL A 133 -14.63 13.89 1.45
C VAL A 133 -14.51 12.50 2.08
N GLY A 134 -15.01 11.48 1.40
CA GLY A 134 -14.88 10.08 1.83
C GLY A 134 -13.42 9.65 1.99
N LEU A 135 -12.49 10.10 1.13
CA LEU A 135 -11.07 9.77 1.21
C LEU A 135 -10.44 10.30 2.52
N LEU A 136 -10.74 11.55 2.89
CA LEU A 136 -10.26 12.13 4.15
C LEU A 136 -10.65 11.26 5.35
N LEU A 137 -11.86 10.75 5.38
CA LEU A 137 -12.36 9.94 6.48
C LEU A 137 -11.91 8.48 6.38
N ALA A 138 -12.03 7.87 5.21
CA ALA A 138 -11.69 6.46 5.00
C ALA A 138 -10.24 6.13 5.33
N GLN A 139 -9.31 7.07 5.16
CA GLN A 139 -7.90 6.88 5.49
C GLN A 139 -7.56 6.98 6.98
N CYS A 140 -8.52 7.38 7.85
CA CYS A 140 -8.23 7.61 9.27
C CYS A 140 -7.71 6.35 9.97
N TRP A 141 -8.38 5.20 9.86
CA TRP A 141 -7.93 3.99 10.53
C TRP A 141 -6.54 3.53 10.05
N LYS A 142 -6.33 3.57 8.74
CA LYS A 142 -5.07 3.12 8.13
C LYS A 142 -3.90 4.04 8.45
N SER A 143 -4.12 5.37 8.37
CA SER A 143 -3.04 6.34 8.43
C SER A 143 -2.86 6.92 9.84
N PHE A 144 -3.92 7.32 10.53
CA PHE A 144 -3.84 7.71 11.94
C PHE A 144 -3.53 6.54 12.86
N GLY A 145 -4.10 5.35 12.58
CA GLY A 145 -3.95 4.18 13.42
C GLY A 145 -2.58 3.51 13.37
N ILE A 146 -1.65 3.95 12.52
CA ILE A 146 -0.38 3.25 12.29
C ILE A 146 0.46 3.12 13.58
N GLY A 147 0.53 4.19 14.37
CA GLY A 147 1.24 4.19 15.67
C GLY A 147 0.61 3.23 16.66
N GLY A 148 -0.72 3.23 16.75
CA GLY A 148 -1.48 2.32 17.61
C GLY A 148 -1.24 0.85 17.27
N HIS A 149 -1.20 0.49 15.97
CA HIS A 149 -0.90 -0.88 15.54
C HIS A 149 0.49 -1.34 16.01
N TYR A 150 1.51 -0.48 15.89
CA TYR A 150 2.86 -0.82 16.36
C TYR A 150 2.93 -0.93 17.87
N ALA A 151 2.25 -0.04 18.60
CA ALA A 151 2.18 -0.07 20.06
C ALA A 151 1.55 -1.38 20.56
N ILE A 152 0.41 -1.78 19.98
CA ILE A 152 -0.28 -3.03 20.33
C ILE A 152 0.63 -4.26 20.14
N VAL A 153 1.27 -4.38 18.95
CA VAL A 153 2.18 -5.52 18.70
C VAL A 153 3.33 -5.54 19.69
N LYS A 154 3.90 -4.36 20.01
CA LYS A 154 5.01 -4.23 20.96
C LYS A 154 4.60 -4.61 22.40
N GLN A 155 3.39 -4.23 22.84
CA GLN A 155 2.87 -4.52 24.16
C GLN A 155 2.42 -5.96 24.31
N SER A 156 1.83 -6.54 23.27
CA SER A 156 1.26 -7.89 23.28
C SER A 156 2.26 -8.99 22.91
N THR A 157 3.53 -8.66 22.64
CA THR A 157 4.54 -9.63 22.19
C THR A 157 5.81 -9.50 23.02
N GLU A 158 6.32 -10.63 23.50
CA GLU A 158 7.63 -10.66 24.18
C GLU A 158 8.73 -10.08 23.28
N PRO A 159 9.70 -9.31 23.82
CA PRO A 159 10.77 -8.70 23.03
C PRO A 159 11.53 -9.68 22.14
N SER A 160 11.74 -10.91 22.61
CA SER A 160 12.38 -12.02 21.87
C SER A 160 11.56 -12.51 20.68
N ARG A 161 10.24 -12.24 20.64
CA ARG A 161 9.28 -12.69 19.63
C ARG A 161 8.68 -11.54 18.81
N LEU A 162 9.13 -10.31 19.04
CA LEU A 162 8.57 -9.11 18.42
C LEU A 162 8.55 -9.19 16.88
N ALA A 163 9.64 -9.68 16.28
CA ALA A 163 9.71 -9.89 14.84
C ALA A 163 8.63 -10.85 14.31
N ARG A 164 8.28 -11.88 15.08
CA ARG A 164 7.20 -12.83 14.76
C ARG A 164 5.82 -12.17 14.84
N GLY A 165 5.56 -11.33 15.85
CA GLY A 165 4.33 -10.57 15.99
C GLY A 165 4.10 -9.65 14.78
N PHE A 166 5.11 -8.90 14.37
CA PHE A 166 5.03 -8.06 13.17
C PHE A 166 4.88 -8.87 11.88
N ALA A 167 5.59 -9.99 11.74
CA ALA A 167 5.46 -10.84 10.56
C ALA A 167 4.04 -11.38 10.41
N SER A 168 3.39 -11.75 11.52
CA SER A 168 2.02 -12.23 11.52
C SER A 168 1.03 -11.17 11.04
N THR A 169 1.01 -9.98 11.65
CA THR A 169 0.11 -8.90 11.26
C THR A 169 0.29 -8.50 9.80
N GLU A 170 1.54 -8.45 9.31
CA GLU A 170 1.84 -8.17 7.90
C GLU A 170 1.36 -9.28 6.97
N THR A 171 1.46 -10.54 7.35
CA THR A 171 0.96 -11.67 6.53
C THR A 171 -0.55 -11.60 6.35
N PHE A 172 -1.30 -11.35 7.42
CA PHE A 172 -2.75 -11.14 7.32
C PHE A 172 -3.10 -9.97 6.41
N ARG A 173 -2.44 -8.84 6.61
CA ARG A 173 -2.66 -7.66 5.78
C ARG A 173 -2.39 -7.93 4.31
N ARG A 174 -1.32 -8.68 3.98
CA ARG A 174 -0.95 -8.99 2.58
C ARG A 174 -1.84 -10.02 1.93
N SER A 175 -2.39 -10.97 2.67
CA SER A 175 -3.39 -11.89 2.11
C SER A 175 -4.65 -11.14 1.62
N ALA A 176 -5.03 -10.04 2.28
CA ALA A 176 -6.09 -9.17 1.79
C ALA A 176 -5.76 -8.52 0.42
N PHE A 177 -4.48 -8.22 0.14
CA PHE A 177 -4.07 -7.66 -1.16
C PHE A 177 -4.22 -8.68 -2.32
N LEU A 178 -4.17 -9.97 -2.03
CA LEU A 178 -4.44 -11.02 -3.01
C LEU A 178 -5.94 -11.27 -3.17
N ILE A 179 -6.66 -11.39 -2.04
CA ILE A 179 -8.06 -11.81 -2.02
C ILE A 179 -8.99 -10.68 -2.52
N ALA A 180 -8.75 -9.44 -2.08
CA ALA A 180 -9.64 -8.32 -2.38
C ALA A 180 -9.87 -8.07 -3.87
N PRO A 181 -8.85 -7.95 -4.74
CA PRO A 181 -9.08 -7.73 -6.16
C PRO A 181 -9.82 -8.86 -6.86
N LEU A 182 -9.61 -10.12 -6.41
CA LEU A 182 -10.31 -11.28 -6.95
C LEU A 182 -11.80 -11.27 -6.55
N LEU A 183 -12.13 -10.86 -5.32
CA LEU A 183 -13.52 -10.66 -4.91
C LEU A 183 -14.19 -9.55 -5.73
N VAL A 184 -13.49 -8.46 -5.97
CA VAL A 184 -14.00 -7.37 -6.82
C VAL A 184 -14.25 -7.90 -8.24
N ALA A 185 -13.33 -8.67 -8.82
CA ALA A 185 -13.49 -9.25 -10.16
C ALA A 185 -14.79 -10.04 -10.30
N VAL A 186 -15.21 -10.76 -9.26
CA VAL A 186 -16.49 -11.48 -9.26
C VAL A 186 -17.67 -10.52 -9.19
N LEU A 187 -17.59 -9.48 -8.33
CA LEU A 187 -18.69 -8.55 -8.10
C LEU A 187 -18.94 -7.59 -9.26
N VAL A 188 -17.89 -7.24 -10.03
CA VAL A 188 -17.97 -6.35 -11.19
C VAL A 188 -17.80 -7.10 -12.51
N SER A 189 -18.13 -8.40 -12.53
CA SER A 189 -17.93 -9.28 -13.69
C SER A 189 -18.56 -8.71 -14.97
N ASP A 190 -19.78 -8.22 -14.92
CA ASP A 190 -20.48 -7.71 -16.07
C ASP A 190 -20.09 -6.26 -16.41
N ALA A 191 -20.01 -5.41 -15.40
CA ALA A 191 -19.63 -4.01 -15.51
C ALA A 191 -19.21 -3.46 -14.15
N LEU A 192 -18.48 -2.31 -14.15
CA LEU A 192 -18.13 -1.65 -12.89
C LEU A 192 -19.39 -1.36 -12.05
N MET A 193 -20.40 -0.78 -12.65
CA MET A 193 -21.68 -0.50 -11.97
C MET A 193 -22.78 -1.45 -12.46
N PRO A 194 -23.63 -1.97 -11.57
CA PRO A 194 -23.79 -1.66 -10.14
C PRO A 194 -22.87 -2.47 -9.20
N GLY A 195 -22.00 -3.34 -9.73
CA GLY A 195 -21.15 -4.24 -8.93
C GLY A 195 -20.32 -3.52 -7.88
N PHE A 196 -19.78 -2.33 -8.20
CA PHE A 196 -18.95 -1.56 -7.28
C PHE A 196 -19.72 -1.02 -6.06
N LEU A 197 -21.03 -0.84 -6.15
CA LEU A 197 -21.86 -0.52 -4.97
C LEU A 197 -21.87 -1.66 -3.96
N TRP A 198 -21.91 -2.91 -4.43
CA TRP A 198 -21.76 -4.09 -3.57
C TRP A 198 -20.36 -4.17 -2.96
N VAL A 199 -19.32 -3.84 -3.73
CA VAL A 199 -17.94 -3.73 -3.22
C VAL A 199 -17.87 -2.75 -2.05
N LEU A 200 -18.46 -1.55 -2.19
CA LEU A 200 -18.50 -0.53 -1.14
C LEU A 200 -19.33 -0.99 0.07
N ALA A 201 -20.49 -1.63 -0.14
CA ALA A 201 -21.29 -2.17 0.94
C ALA A 201 -20.55 -3.25 1.75
N ILE A 202 -19.86 -4.16 1.06
CA ILE A 202 -19.03 -5.18 1.70
C ILE A 202 -17.85 -4.56 2.45
N ALA A 203 -17.20 -3.53 1.89
CA ALA A 203 -16.12 -2.80 2.56
C ALA A 203 -16.61 -2.14 3.85
N ILE A 204 -17.82 -1.55 3.88
CA ILE A 204 -18.44 -1.01 5.08
C ILE A 204 -18.61 -2.08 6.15
N VAL A 205 -19.13 -3.27 5.76
CA VAL A 205 -19.33 -4.39 6.69
C VAL A 205 -17.99 -4.84 7.28
N PHE A 206 -16.96 -5.03 6.45
CA PHE A 206 -15.63 -5.45 6.94
C PHE A 206 -14.98 -4.40 7.83
N ALA A 207 -15.09 -3.12 7.50
CA ALA A 207 -14.56 -2.03 8.33
C ALA A 207 -15.28 -1.96 9.69
N LEU A 208 -16.61 -2.10 9.69
CA LEU A 208 -17.41 -2.13 10.92
C LEU A 208 -17.08 -3.35 11.78
N LEU A 209 -17.06 -4.55 11.18
CA LEU A 209 -16.68 -5.79 11.88
C LEU A 209 -15.27 -5.70 12.45
N GLY A 210 -14.29 -5.23 11.67
CA GLY A 210 -12.93 -5.02 12.14
C GLY A 210 -12.85 -4.07 13.34
N THR A 211 -13.60 -2.97 13.31
CA THR A 211 -13.68 -2.00 14.40
C THR A 211 -14.29 -2.62 15.66
N VAL A 212 -15.42 -3.32 15.52
CA VAL A 212 -16.15 -3.94 16.63
C VAL A 212 -15.31 -5.07 17.26
N VAL A 213 -14.77 -5.96 16.44
CA VAL A 213 -13.91 -7.07 16.90
C VAL A 213 -12.72 -6.53 17.67
N GLN A 214 -12.02 -5.53 17.11
CA GLN A 214 -10.88 -4.90 17.77
C GLN A 214 -11.29 -4.24 19.10
N HIS A 215 -12.41 -3.51 19.12
CA HIS A 215 -12.87 -2.82 20.35
C HIS A 215 -13.15 -3.77 21.49
N PHE A 216 -13.86 -4.88 21.24
CA PHE A 216 -14.31 -5.77 22.30
C PHE A 216 -13.29 -6.86 22.68
N LEU A 217 -12.45 -7.27 21.76
CA LEU A 217 -11.53 -8.39 21.98
C LEU A 217 -10.10 -7.97 22.34
N TYR A 218 -9.75 -6.70 22.12
CA TYR A 218 -8.44 -6.17 22.53
C TYR A 218 -8.48 -5.73 24.00
N GLU A 219 -7.65 -6.32 24.83
CA GLU A 219 -7.68 -6.18 26.30
C GLU A 219 -6.47 -5.42 26.88
N THR A 220 -5.39 -5.21 26.10
CA THR A 220 -4.17 -4.60 26.62
C THR A 220 -4.40 -3.12 26.97
N ASP A 221 -4.14 -2.76 28.21
CA ASP A 221 -4.15 -1.37 28.67
C ASP A 221 -2.90 -0.63 28.15
N ALA A 222 -3.11 0.48 27.50
CA ALA A 222 -2.06 1.26 26.89
C ALA A 222 -1.47 2.28 27.88
N ASP A 223 -0.62 1.85 28.79
CA ASP A 223 0.18 2.73 29.64
C ASP A 223 1.63 2.90 29.12
N SER A 224 1.82 3.02 27.83
CA SER A 224 3.11 3.47 27.28
C SER A 224 2.94 4.82 26.58
N ILE A 225 3.09 5.89 27.35
CA ILE A 225 3.33 7.23 26.82
C ILE A 225 4.63 7.15 26.02
N GLY A 226 4.55 7.30 24.72
CA GLY A 226 5.73 7.44 23.86
C GLY A 226 6.41 8.79 24.13
N ASP A 227 7.70 8.88 23.81
CA ASP A 227 8.45 10.14 23.94
C ASP A 227 7.75 11.25 23.17
N GLU A 228 7.64 12.44 23.77
CA GLU A 228 7.03 13.62 23.16
C GLU A 228 7.79 14.00 21.89
N PHE A 229 7.05 14.19 20.81
CA PHE A 229 7.62 14.68 19.56
C PHE A 229 7.87 16.20 19.67
N GLU A 230 9.12 16.62 19.54
CA GLU A 230 9.54 18.03 19.71
C GLU A 230 9.29 18.94 18.49
N GLY A 231 8.54 18.48 17.48
CA GLY A 231 8.12 19.32 16.36
C GLY A 231 9.09 19.33 15.14
N PHE A 232 8.84 20.26 14.21
CA PHE A 232 9.57 20.35 12.93
C PHE A 232 11.10 20.56 13.06
N GLY A 233 11.56 21.19 14.15
CA GLY A 233 13.00 21.38 14.41
C GLY A 233 13.75 20.06 14.56
N GLN A 234 13.17 19.10 15.22
CA GLN A 234 13.73 17.77 15.41
C GLN A 234 13.84 17.02 14.07
N ILE A 235 12.80 17.09 13.22
CA ILE A 235 12.82 16.48 11.88
C ILE A 235 13.99 17.00 11.04
N MET A 236 14.20 18.31 11.05
CA MET A 236 15.29 18.92 10.28
C MET A 236 16.68 18.53 10.82
N GLY A 237 16.79 18.35 12.14
CA GLY A 237 17.99 17.83 12.80
C GLY A 237 18.27 16.37 12.39
N ASP A 238 17.23 15.52 12.45
CA ASP A 238 17.33 14.10 12.07
C ASP A 238 17.66 13.91 10.58
N LEU A 239 17.16 14.80 9.70
CA LEU A 239 17.50 14.81 8.28
C LEU A 239 19.00 15.13 8.02
N ARG A 240 19.54 16.08 8.76
CA ARG A 240 20.98 16.41 8.67
C ARG A 240 21.85 15.29 9.23
N ALA A 241 21.34 14.57 10.23
CA ALA A 241 21.98 13.41 10.85
C ALA A 241 21.73 12.09 10.10
N LEU A 242 21.07 12.10 8.93
CA LEU A 242 20.80 10.91 8.15
C LEU A 242 22.10 10.18 7.78
N PRO A 243 22.23 8.87 8.10
CA PRO A 243 23.40 8.09 7.76
C PRO A 243 23.80 8.23 6.28
N GLU A 244 25.08 8.40 6.01
CA GLU A 244 25.62 8.58 4.65
C GLU A 244 25.12 7.51 3.64
N PRO A 245 25.04 6.20 3.99
CA PRO A 245 24.54 5.20 3.07
C PRO A 245 23.07 5.40 2.66
N LEU A 246 22.25 6.06 3.49
CA LEU A 246 20.84 6.28 3.22
C LEU A 246 20.56 7.43 2.25
N LYS A 247 21.46 8.38 2.11
CA LYS A 247 21.27 9.55 1.22
C LYS A 247 21.05 9.14 -0.24
N PRO A 248 21.91 8.29 -0.85
CA PRO A 248 21.68 7.83 -2.21
C PRO A 248 20.40 6.99 -2.36
N LEU A 249 20.08 6.17 -1.36
CA LEU A 249 18.83 5.40 -1.37
C LEU A 249 17.61 6.31 -1.34
N LEU A 250 17.62 7.35 -0.47
CA LEU A 250 16.51 8.31 -0.36
C LEU A 250 16.27 9.04 -1.70
N VAL A 251 17.33 9.49 -2.35
CA VAL A 251 17.23 10.17 -3.65
C VAL A 251 16.62 9.23 -4.71
N ALA A 252 17.19 8.04 -4.85
CA ALA A 252 16.71 7.05 -5.83
C ALA A 252 15.26 6.61 -5.57
N ASP A 253 14.93 6.26 -4.32
CA ASP A 253 13.57 5.85 -3.94
C ASP A 253 12.58 7.00 -4.15
N THR A 254 12.99 8.25 -3.92
CA THR A 254 12.14 9.42 -4.18
C THR A 254 11.81 9.56 -5.67
N PHE A 255 12.77 9.41 -6.57
CA PHE A 255 12.52 9.41 -8.01
C PHE A 255 11.58 8.29 -8.43
N VAL A 256 11.83 7.07 -7.98
CA VAL A 256 11.00 5.89 -8.29
C VAL A 256 9.58 6.05 -7.74
N ARG A 257 9.43 6.56 -6.51
CA ARG A 257 8.11 6.78 -5.90
C ARG A 257 7.37 7.96 -6.51
N PHE A 258 8.07 9.01 -6.90
CA PHE A 258 7.48 10.12 -7.64
C PHE A 258 6.94 9.65 -8.99
N ALA A 259 7.75 8.92 -9.75
CA ALA A 259 7.35 8.31 -11.01
C ALA A 259 6.11 7.42 -10.85
N ASN A 260 6.14 6.50 -9.88
CA ASN A 260 4.98 5.65 -9.60
C ASN A 260 3.75 6.45 -9.17
N GLY A 261 3.92 7.50 -8.37
CA GLY A 261 2.84 8.39 -7.92
C GLY A 261 2.14 9.13 -9.05
N MET A 262 2.84 9.40 -10.17
CA MET A 262 2.24 10.02 -11.36
C MET A 262 1.23 9.10 -12.05
N VAL A 263 1.46 7.78 -12.08
CA VAL A 263 0.73 6.88 -12.98
C VAL A 263 -0.02 5.74 -12.29
N TYR A 264 0.32 5.43 -11.03
CA TYR A 264 -0.25 4.28 -10.31
C TYR A 264 -1.78 4.28 -10.25
N VAL A 265 -2.37 5.45 -10.05
CA VAL A 265 -3.82 5.64 -9.95
C VAL A 265 -4.51 5.42 -11.31
N PHE A 266 -3.78 5.58 -12.40
CA PHE A 266 -4.30 5.45 -13.77
C PHE A 266 -4.19 4.03 -14.35
N PHE A 267 -3.57 3.07 -13.67
CA PHE A 267 -3.42 1.70 -14.21
C PHE A 267 -4.75 1.05 -14.55
N ILE A 268 -5.78 1.23 -13.70
CA ILE A 268 -7.12 0.74 -14.01
C ILE A 268 -7.66 1.43 -15.26
N LEU A 269 -7.45 2.74 -15.41
CA LEU A 269 -7.98 3.50 -16.54
C LEU A 269 -7.34 3.11 -17.87
N VAL A 270 -6.06 2.67 -17.85
CA VAL A 270 -5.43 2.08 -19.05
C VAL A 270 -6.21 0.84 -19.48
N ILE A 271 -6.55 -0.05 -18.57
CA ILE A 271 -7.28 -1.28 -18.89
C ILE A 271 -8.73 -1.00 -19.26
N THR A 272 -9.43 -0.11 -18.52
CA THR A 272 -10.87 0.09 -18.66
C THR A 272 -11.24 1.14 -19.71
N ARG A 273 -10.41 2.18 -19.92
CA ARG A 273 -10.72 3.34 -20.76
C ARG A 273 -9.85 3.45 -22.00
N VAL A 274 -8.54 3.16 -21.90
CA VAL A 274 -7.64 3.26 -23.04
C VAL A 274 -7.74 2.01 -23.91
N MET A 275 -7.62 0.83 -23.30
CA MET A 275 -7.65 -0.46 -24.02
C MET A 275 -9.07 -1.04 -24.12
N GLY A 276 -9.91 -0.88 -23.08
CA GLY A 276 -11.27 -1.44 -23.04
C GLY A 276 -11.31 -2.97 -23.03
N ILE A 277 -10.26 -3.65 -22.52
CA ILE A 277 -10.10 -5.10 -22.63
C ILE A 277 -10.64 -5.81 -21.37
N GLY A 278 -11.61 -6.71 -21.61
CA GLY A 278 -12.05 -7.72 -20.66
C GLY A 278 -11.38 -9.08 -20.90
N LEU A 279 -11.82 -10.09 -20.17
CA LEU A 279 -11.37 -11.48 -20.33
C LEU A 279 -12.55 -12.37 -20.71
N THR A 280 -12.52 -12.90 -21.94
CA THR A 280 -13.46 -13.95 -22.37
C THR A 280 -12.70 -15.26 -22.52
N MET A 281 -13.10 -16.27 -21.73
CA MET A 281 -12.47 -17.59 -21.74
C MET A 281 -13.51 -18.68 -21.61
N THR A 282 -13.44 -19.69 -22.47
CA THR A 282 -14.32 -20.87 -22.40
C THR A 282 -13.59 -22.02 -21.70
N LEU A 283 -14.12 -22.44 -20.56
CA LEU A 283 -13.62 -23.58 -19.79
C LEU A 283 -14.52 -24.79 -20.02
N PRO A 284 -13.97 -26.00 -20.33
CA PRO A 284 -14.75 -27.18 -20.66
C PRO A 284 -15.78 -27.60 -19.59
N ALA A 285 -15.49 -27.31 -18.31
CA ALA A 285 -16.34 -27.73 -17.17
C ALA A 285 -17.25 -26.63 -16.62
N VAL A 286 -16.97 -25.35 -16.94
CA VAL A 286 -17.65 -24.18 -16.31
C VAL A 286 -18.46 -23.38 -17.33
N GLY A 287 -18.17 -23.54 -18.63
CA GLY A 287 -18.74 -22.72 -19.69
C GLY A 287 -17.90 -21.49 -20.02
N THR A 288 -18.50 -20.52 -20.69
CA THR A 288 -17.83 -19.26 -21.05
C THR A 288 -17.89 -18.30 -19.88
N ILE A 289 -16.71 -17.87 -19.43
CA ILE A 289 -16.53 -16.78 -18.46
C ILE A 289 -16.26 -15.52 -19.27
N ASP A 290 -17.08 -14.50 -19.06
CA ASP A 290 -16.92 -13.19 -19.69
C ASP A 290 -16.81 -12.14 -18.58
N LEU A 291 -15.63 -11.51 -18.49
CA LEU A 291 -15.31 -10.53 -17.46
C LEU A 291 -15.18 -9.13 -18.08
N SER A 292 -15.85 -8.17 -17.49
CA SER A 292 -15.69 -6.76 -17.84
C SER A 292 -14.21 -6.30 -17.69
N PRO A 293 -13.78 -5.19 -18.34
CA PRO A 293 -12.43 -4.63 -18.17
C PRO A 293 -12.08 -4.36 -16.71
N ALA A 294 -13.02 -3.90 -15.90
CA ALA A 294 -12.81 -3.66 -14.47
C ALA A 294 -12.58 -4.98 -13.70
N ALA A 295 -13.35 -6.01 -14.00
CA ALA A 295 -13.17 -7.35 -13.42
C ALA A 295 -11.83 -7.97 -13.83
N PHE A 296 -11.47 -7.85 -15.11
CA PHE A 296 -10.17 -8.31 -15.62
C PHE A 296 -9.02 -7.59 -14.91
N PHE A 297 -9.12 -6.28 -14.67
CA PHE A 297 -8.12 -5.57 -13.86
C PHE A 297 -7.99 -6.16 -12.46
N GLY A 298 -9.08 -6.58 -11.83
CA GLY A 298 -9.04 -7.30 -10.55
C GLY A 298 -8.25 -8.61 -10.63
N VAL A 299 -8.42 -9.40 -11.71
CA VAL A 299 -7.63 -10.61 -11.95
C VAL A 299 -6.15 -10.28 -12.13
N LEU A 300 -5.83 -9.24 -12.91
CA LEU A 300 -4.44 -8.78 -13.12
C LEU A 300 -3.78 -8.39 -11.79
N LEU A 301 -4.48 -7.69 -10.90
CA LEU A 301 -3.97 -7.39 -9.54
C LEU A 301 -3.78 -8.65 -8.70
N GLY A 302 -4.66 -9.64 -8.84
CA GLY A 302 -4.51 -10.95 -8.20
C GLY A 302 -3.23 -11.66 -8.65
N VAL A 303 -2.97 -11.68 -9.96
CA VAL A 303 -1.72 -12.23 -10.55
C VAL A 303 -0.49 -11.47 -10.03
N GLU A 304 -0.52 -10.15 -10.06
CA GLU A 304 0.54 -9.30 -9.53
C GLU A 304 0.89 -9.66 -8.08
N MET A 305 -0.12 -9.78 -7.24
CA MET A 305 0.09 -10.05 -5.82
C MET A 305 0.49 -11.50 -5.55
N LEU A 306 -0.01 -12.46 -6.32
CA LEU A 306 0.41 -13.85 -6.24
C LEU A 306 1.91 -13.98 -6.51
N ILE A 307 2.38 -13.38 -7.61
CA ILE A 307 3.82 -13.37 -7.94
C ILE A 307 4.63 -12.67 -6.85
N ALA A 308 4.15 -11.53 -6.34
CA ALA A 308 4.79 -10.84 -5.23
C ALA A 308 4.99 -11.73 -4.01
N LEU A 309 3.94 -12.45 -3.57
CA LEU A 309 4.00 -13.33 -2.40
C LEU A 309 4.92 -14.54 -2.63
N VAL A 310 4.82 -15.19 -3.78
CA VAL A 310 5.63 -16.37 -4.10
C VAL A 310 7.12 -16.03 -4.23
N THR A 311 7.44 -14.86 -4.79
CA THR A 311 8.83 -14.45 -5.03
C THR A 311 9.52 -13.79 -3.84
N MET A 312 8.75 -13.27 -2.85
CA MET A 312 9.31 -12.52 -1.73
C MET A 312 10.32 -13.32 -0.89
N THR A 313 9.98 -14.57 -0.55
CA THR A 313 10.87 -15.44 0.26
C THR A 313 12.12 -15.87 -0.50
N PRO A 314 12.04 -16.37 -1.76
CA PRO A 314 13.24 -16.64 -2.56
C PRO A 314 14.13 -15.41 -2.74
N THR A 315 13.54 -14.23 -3.00
CA THR A 315 14.30 -13.01 -3.19
C THR A 315 15.03 -12.58 -1.91
N ALA A 316 14.42 -12.76 -0.73
CA ALA A 316 15.10 -12.50 0.53
C ALA A 316 16.34 -13.42 0.72
N LYS A 317 16.26 -14.70 0.32
CA LYS A 317 17.42 -15.60 0.33
C LYS A 317 18.50 -15.16 -0.67
N VAL A 318 18.10 -14.74 -1.88
CA VAL A 318 19.05 -14.20 -2.87
C VAL A 318 19.78 -12.99 -2.29
N ALA A 319 19.09 -12.11 -1.57
CA ALA A 319 19.70 -10.94 -0.93
C ALA A 319 20.79 -11.30 0.10
N GLU A 320 20.69 -12.47 0.77
CA GLU A 320 21.72 -12.95 1.70
C GLU A 320 23.05 -13.28 0.99
N TYR A 321 23.02 -13.67 -0.29
CA TYR A 321 24.20 -14.03 -1.08
C TYR A 321 24.71 -12.92 -1.99
N THR A 322 23.81 -12.06 -2.49
CA THR A 322 24.14 -11.02 -3.48
C THR A 322 24.23 -9.63 -2.87
N GLY A 323 23.82 -9.48 -1.62
CA GLY A 323 23.63 -8.18 -0.96
C GLY A 323 22.22 -7.60 -1.20
N LEU A 324 21.87 -6.58 -0.44
CA LEU A 324 20.57 -5.91 -0.50
C LEU A 324 20.46 -4.97 -1.72
N LYS A 325 21.55 -4.31 -2.11
CA LYS A 325 21.58 -3.31 -3.19
C LYS A 325 21.09 -3.86 -4.54
N PRO A 326 21.58 -5.00 -5.06
CA PRO A 326 21.11 -5.55 -6.34
C PRO A 326 19.61 -5.88 -6.34
N VAL A 327 19.13 -6.44 -5.24
CA VAL A 327 17.71 -6.82 -5.08
C VAL A 327 16.80 -5.60 -5.06
N VAL A 328 17.19 -4.55 -4.34
CA VAL A 328 16.46 -3.27 -4.30
C VAL A 328 16.51 -2.58 -5.66
N GLY A 329 17.69 -2.56 -6.30
CA GLY A 329 17.86 -2.00 -7.64
C GLY A 329 16.98 -2.67 -8.68
N PHE A 330 16.85 -3.99 -8.64
CA PHE A 330 15.94 -4.75 -9.50
C PHE A 330 14.48 -4.37 -9.24
N GLY A 331 14.06 -4.26 -7.98
CA GLY A 331 12.71 -3.79 -7.63
C GLY A 331 12.42 -2.38 -8.16
N PHE A 332 13.38 -1.46 -8.04
CA PHE A 332 13.29 -0.12 -8.60
C PHE A 332 13.20 -0.13 -10.13
N PHE A 333 13.98 -0.97 -10.79
CA PHE A 333 13.91 -1.14 -12.24
C PHE A 333 12.52 -1.58 -12.70
N VAL A 334 11.94 -2.61 -12.05
CA VAL A 334 10.57 -3.05 -12.38
C VAL A 334 9.55 -1.93 -12.17
N TYR A 335 9.65 -1.16 -11.07
CA TYR A 335 8.79 0.02 -10.86
C TYR A 335 8.91 1.04 -11.98
N ALA A 336 10.12 1.30 -12.46
CA ALA A 336 10.38 2.33 -13.44
C ALA A 336 9.97 1.93 -14.88
N ILE A 337 10.19 0.67 -15.26
CA ILE A 337 9.94 0.21 -16.63
C ILE A 337 8.48 -0.19 -16.85
N PHE A 338 7.77 -0.68 -15.83
CA PHE A 338 6.42 -1.20 -15.96
C PHE A 338 5.43 -0.22 -16.57
N PRO A 339 5.40 1.09 -16.20
CA PRO A 339 4.44 2.04 -16.77
C PRO A 339 4.53 2.14 -18.29
N ILE A 340 5.73 2.29 -18.84
CA ILE A 340 5.90 2.40 -20.29
C ILE A 340 5.55 1.09 -21.00
N MET A 341 5.88 -0.06 -20.39
CA MET A 341 5.47 -1.35 -20.93
C MET A 341 3.96 -1.53 -20.92
N LEU A 342 3.25 -1.01 -19.92
CA LEU A 342 1.81 -1.12 -19.82
C LEU A 342 1.10 -0.25 -20.87
N ILE A 343 1.48 1.02 -21.01
CA ILE A 343 0.77 1.95 -21.89
C ILE A 343 0.95 1.60 -23.38
N PHE A 344 2.09 1.01 -23.75
CA PHE A 344 2.39 0.55 -25.11
C PHE A 344 2.18 -0.97 -25.29
N ALA A 345 1.55 -1.66 -24.32
CA ALA A 345 1.25 -3.06 -24.47
C ALA A 345 0.25 -3.29 -25.62
N PRO A 346 0.42 -4.36 -26.40
CA PRO A 346 -0.61 -4.77 -27.33
C PRO A 346 -1.90 -5.16 -26.59
N GLU A 347 -3.02 -4.97 -27.24
CA GLU A 347 -4.35 -5.31 -26.73
C GLU A 347 -4.54 -6.85 -26.69
N ASN A 348 -3.76 -7.50 -25.84
CA ASN A 348 -3.75 -8.95 -25.69
C ASN A 348 -3.79 -9.35 -24.21
N VAL A 349 -4.78 -10.14 -23.84
CA VAL A 349 -5.02 -10.62 -22.48
C VAL A 349 -3.79 -11.30 -21.86
N TRP A 350 -3.11 -12.16 -22.62
CA TRP A 350 -1.96 -12.91 -22.13
C TRP A 350 -0.73 -12.03 -21.92
N VAL A 351 -0.55 -11.01 -22.78
CA VAL A 351 0.52 -10.02 -22.60
C VAL A 351 0.26 -9.20 -21.33
N LEU A 352 -0.99 -8.78 -21.08
CA LEU A 352 -1.34 -8.05 -19.87
C LEU A 352 -1.15 -8.90 -18.61
N ILE A 353 -1.55 -10.19 -18.64
CA ILE A 353 -1.29 -11.11 -17.53
C ILE A 353 0.22 -11.24 -17.27
N ALA A 354 1.04 -11.43 -18.32
CA ALA A 354 2.49 -11.51 -18.18
C ALA A 354 3.11 -10.21 -17.65
N LEU A 355 2.61 -9.03 -18.08
CA LEU A 355 3.06 -7.73 -17.60
C LEU A 355 2.73 -7.52 -16.11
N PHE A 356 1.53 -7.89 -15.67
CA PHE A 356 1.18 -7.79 -14.25
C PHE A 356 1.91 -8.83 -13.40
N ALA A 357 2.19 -10.02 -13.93
CA ALA A 357 3.09 -10.98 -13.30
C ALA A 357 4.50 -10.38 -13.13
N PHE A 358 5.06 -9.77 -14.18
CA PHE A 358 6.33 -9.04 -14.12
C PHE A 358 6.27 -7.89 -13.10
N SER A 359 5.19 -7.10 -13.08
CA SER A 359 4.96 -6.03 -12.10
C SER A 359 5.00 -6.55 -10.65
N GLY A 360 4.54 -7.77 -10.40
CA GLY A 360 4.60 -8.41 -9.08
C GLY A 360 6.02 -8.50 -8.50
N LEU A 361 7.03 -8.64 -9.36
CA LEU A 361 8.45 -8.72 -8.95
C LEU A 361 8.94 -7.44 -8.24
N ARG A 362 8.35 -6.28 -8.50
CA ARG A 362 8.70 -5.02 -7.80
C ARG A 362 8.51 -5.11 -6.28
N PHE A 363 7.64 -5.99 -5.81
CA PHE A 363 7.37 -6.19 -4.39
C PHE A 363 8.28 -7.23 -3.75
N ALA A 364 8.95 -8.07 -4.53
CA ALA A 364 9.85 -9.10 -4.05
C ALA A 364 11.03 -8.51 -3.25
N GLY A 365 11.54 -7.35 -3.66
CA GLY A 365 12.63 -6.63 -3.00
C GLY A 365 12.23 -5.78 -1.77
N LEU A 366 10.96 -5.74 -1.39
CA LEU A 366 10.51 -4.88 -0.28
C LEU A 366 11.16 -5.21 1.07
N PRO A 367 11.38 -6.49 1.47
CA PRO A 367 12.10 -6.80 2.70
C PRO A 367 13.54 -6.25 2.67
N ALA A 368 14.25 -6.43 1.57
CA ALA A 368 15.60 -5.91 1.37
C ALA A 368 15.63 -4.37 1.41
N HIS A 369 14.66 -3.71 0.78
CA HIS A 369 14.53 -2.25 0.81
C HIS A 369 14.32 -1.71 2.24
N LYS A 370 13.44 -2.35 3.02
CA LYS A 370 13.25 -1.99 4.44
C LYS A 370 14.52 -2.21 5.26
N ALA A 371 15.23 -3.31 5.00
CA ALA A 371 16.50 -3.59 5.68
C ALA A 371 17.57 -2.55 5.36
N LEU A 372 17.67 -2.08 4.11
CA LEU A 372 18.57 -0.97 3.73
C LEU A 372 18.24 0.35 4.42
N ILE A 373 16.96 0.61 4.72
CA ILE A 373 16.54 1.84 5.43
C ILE A 373 16.88 1.75 6.92
N VAL A 374 16.61 0.61 7.56
CA VAL A 374 16.74 0.47 9.02
C VAL A 374 18.16 0.07 9.43
N GLY A 375 18.86 -0.70 8.60
CA GLY A 375 20.15 -1.30 8.91
C GLY A 375 21.25 -0.31 9.30
N PRO A 376 21.45 0.80 8.58
CA PRO A 376 22.47 1.79 8.88
C PRO A 376 22.21 2.65 10.13
N ALA A 377 21.01 2.56 10.73
CA ALA A 377 20.67 3.33 11.91
C ALA A 377 21.29 2.71 13.17
N GLU A 378 21.85 3.53 14.04
CA GLU A 378 22.35 3.10 15.35
C GLU A 378 21.27 2.47 16.22
N ARG A 379 21.66 1.58 17.14
CA ARG A 379 20.72 0.94 18.06
C ARG A 379 19.97 1.99 18.91
N GLY A 380 18.65 1.99 18.83
CA GLY A 380 17.77 2.93 19.55
C GLY A 380 17.31 4.14 18.74
N VAL A 381 17.91 4.43 17.57
CA VAL A 381 17.58 5.60 16.73
C VAL A 381 16.87 5.21 15.42
N GLY A 382 16.75 3.90 15.14
CA GLY A 382 16.20 3.37 13.88
C GLY A 382 14.80 3.87 13.53
N GLY A 383 13.93 4.06 14.51
CA GLY A 383 12.57 4.60 14.31
C GLY A 383 12.57 6.04 13.81
N ARG A 384 13.41 6.91 14.38
CA ARG A 384 13.53 8.32 14.01
C ARG A 384 14.11 8.47 12.60
N VAL A 385 15.19 7.75 12.29
CA VAL A 385 15.82 7.73 10.97
C VAL A 385 14.82 7.28 9.90
N THR A 386 14.09 6.20 10.18
CA THR A 386 13.05 5.66 9.28
C THR A 386 11.92 6.66 9.09
N GLY A 387 11.46 7.30 10.17
CA GLY A 387 10.40 8.32 10.14
C GLY A 387 10.81 9.52 9.28
N SER A 388 12.00 10.07 9.49
CA SER A 388 12.55 11.20 8.73
C SER A 388 12.73 10.85 7.24
N TYR A 389 13.22 9.64 6.94
CA TYR A 389 13.34 9.13 5.57
C TYR A 389 11.98 9.13 4.85
N TYR A 390 10.95 8.52 5.45
CA TYR A 390 9.62 8.43 4.83
C TYR A 390 8.93 9.78 4.72
N LEU A 391 9.13 10.69 5.69
CA LEU A 391 8.56 12.02 5.66
C LEU A 391 9.09 12.85 4.48
N VAL A 392 10.42 12.90 4.31
CA VAL A 392 11.04 13.66 3.20
C VAL A 392 10.63 13.09 1.86
N ARG A 393 10.75 11.77 1.70
CA ARG A 393 10.30 11.11 0.50
C ARG A 393 8.84 11.41 0.21
N GLY A 394 7.96 11.26 1.22
CA GLY A 394 6.53 11.51 1.11
C GLY A 394 6.22 12.94 0.69
N ALA A 395 6.86 13.93 1.32
CA ALA A 395 6.67 15.34 1.01
C ALA A 395 7.01 15.68 -0.47
N ILE A 396 8.12 15.13 -0.98
CA ILE A 396 8.51 15.35 -2.39
C ILE A 396 7.54 14.64 -3.35
N VAL A 397 7.01 13.48 -2.98
CA VAL A 397 6.09 12.69 -3.81
C VAL A 397 4.67 13.30 -3.86
N ILE A 398 4.28 14.18 -2.93
CA ILE A 398 2.93 14.79 -2.88
C ILE A 398 2.44 15.27 -4.26
N PRO A 399 3.16 16.11 -5.02
CA PRO A 399 2.64 16.68 -6.28
C PRO A 399 2.59 15.70 -7.45
N SER A 400 3.15 14.49 -7.31
CA SER A 400 3.27 13.54 -8.43
C SER A 400 1.93 13.17 -9.04
N GLY A 401 0.89 12.93 -8.21
CA GLY A 401 -0.45 12.59 -8.70
C GLY A 401 -1.08 13.70 -9.53
N ALA A 402 -0.98 14.96 -9.09
CA ALA A 402 -1.46 16.11 -9.83
C ALA A 402 -0.71 16.27 -11.17
N LEU A 403 0.62 16.12 -11.15
CA LEU A 403 1.42 16.17 -12.39
C LEU A 403 1.00 15.06 -13.36
N GLY A 404 0.82 13.83 -12.86
CA GLY A 404 0.31 12.72 -13.66
C GLY A 404 -1.06 13.02 -14.25
N GLY A 405 -1.98 13.60 -13.48
CA GLY A 405 -3.31 13.99 -13.91
C GLY A 405 -3.32 15.11 -14.96
N VAL A 406 -2.46 16.12 -14.78
CA VAL A 406 -2.28 17.19 -15.81
C VAL A 406 -1.78 16.59 -17.11
N LEU A 407 -0.76 15.74 -17.07
CA LEU A 407 -0.22 15.11 -18.28
C LEU A 407 -1.24 14.18 -18.93
N TRP A 408 -1.98 13.39 -18.13
CA TRP A 408 -3.03 12.50 -18.63
C TRP A 408 -4.14 13.27 -19.37
N GLU A 409 -4.63 14.36 -18.78
CA GLU A 409 -5.79 15.09 -19.28
C GLU A 409 -5.44 16.07 -20.41
N PHE A 410 -4.36 16.84 -20.24
CA PHE A 410 -4.06 17.99 -21.12
C PHE A 410 -2.98 17.69 -22.18
N VAL A 411 -2.28 16.56 -22.06
CA VAL A 411 -1.24 16.16 -23.02
C VAL A 411 -1.60 14.81 -23.64
N SER A 412 -1.27 13.71 -22.99
CA SER A 412 -1.76 12.36 -23.31
C SER A 412 -1.38 11.33 -22.23
N PRO A 413 -2.13 10.21 -22.12
CA PRO A 413 -1.77 9.08 -21.27
C PRO A 413 -0.35 8.54 -21.56
N GLU A 414 0.02 8.41 -22.84
CA GLU A 414 1.31 7.87 -23.28
C GLU A 414 2.47 8.74 -22.79
N ILE A 415 2.33 10.07 -22.87
CA ILE A 415 3.35 11.01 -22.39
C ILE A 415 3.46 10.96 -20.87
N SER A 416 2.33 10.88 -20.15
CA SER A 416 2.31 10.74 -18.68
C SER A 416 3.10 9.51 -18.23
N PHE A 417 2.84 8.36 -18.86
CA PHE A 417 3.49 7.09 -18.53
C PHE A 417 4.96 7.03 -18.95
N THR A 418 5.26 7.58 -20.14
CA THR A 418 6.64 7.65 -20.65
C THR A 418 7.51 8.54 -19.74
N LEU A 419 7.02 9.73 -19.38
CA LEU A 419 7.74 10.64 -18.50
C LEU A 419 7.94 10.02 -17.10
N ALA A 420 6.92 9.36 -16.56
CA ALA A 420 7.04 8.63 -15.31
C ALA A 420 8.14 7.56 -15.38
N SER A 421 8.18 6.77 -16.47
CA SER A 421 9.23 5.78 -16.66
C SER A 421 10.63 6.40 -16.77
N ILE A 422 10.77 7.51 -17.47
CA ILE A 422 12.06 8.23 -17.56
C ILE A 422 12.51 8.71 -16.18
N ILE A 423 11.64 9.35 -15.42
CA ILE A 423 11.94 9.82 -14.05
C ILE A 423 12.34 8.62 -13.17
N GLY A 424 11.59 7.52 -13.23
CA GLY A 424 11.91 6.30 -12.50
C GLY A 424 13.27 5.72 -12.89
N MET A 425 13.58 5.66 -14.18
CA MET A 425 14.87 5.15 -14.68
C MET A 425 16.06 6.04 -14.28
N ILE A 426 15.86 7.37 -14.16
CA ILE A 426 16.88 8.26 -13.58
C ILE A 426 17.18 7.83 -12.14
N GLY A 427 16.13 7.53 -11.33
CA GLY A 427 16.30 7.02 -9.98
C GLY A 427 17.04 5.67 -9.93
N VAL A 428 16.74 4.75 -10.84
CA VAL A 428 17.42 3.46 -10.99
C VAL A 428 18.90 3.66 -11.32
N GLY A 429 19.19 4.47 -12.33
CA GLY A 429 20.58 4.80 -12.72
C GLY A 429 21.36 5.45 -11.59
N TYR A 430 20.75 6.40 -10.87
CA TYR A 430 21.37 7.03 -9.72
C TYR A 430 21.69 6.00 -8.61
N PHE A 431 20.73 5.08 -8.31
CA PHE A 431 20.94 4.03 -7.32
C PHE A 431 22.05 3.04 -7.73
N ALA A 432 22.11 2.69 -9.00
CA ALA A 432 23.15 1.79 -9.52
C ALA A 432 24.54 2.39 -9.33
N LEU A 433 24.70 3.71 -9.62
CA LEU A 433 25.98 4.42 -9.55
C LEU A 433 26.38 4.79 -8.11
N PHE A 434 25.46 5.31 -7.31
CA PHE A 434 25.77 5.92 -6.00
C PHE A 434 25.21 5.14 -4.81
N GLY A 435 24.29 4.16 -5.03
CA GLY A 435 23.74 3.31 -3.98
C GLY A 435 24.85 2.57 -3.24
N LYS A 436 24.74 2.51 -1.92
CA LYS A 436 25.70 1.81 -1.04
C LYS A 436 25.02 0.54 -0.48
N GLU A 437 25.86 -0.49 -0.29
CA GLU A 437 25.45 -1.69 0.43
C GLU A 437 25.54 -1.44 1.93
N PHE A 438 24.79 -2.22 2.70
CA PHE A 438 24.90 -2.22 4.15
C PHE A 438 26.03 -3.17 4.58
N GLU A 439 26.95 -2.69 5.44
CA GLU A 439 28.18 -3.42 5.80
C GLU A 439 27.93 -4.84 6.35
N ALA A 440 26.79 -5.10 6.98
CA ALA A 440 26.44 -6.43 7.47
C ALA A 440 26.17 -7.47 6.36
N TYR A 441 26.07 -7.03 5.11
CA TYR A 441 25.82 -7.87 3.91
C TYR A 441 26.99 -7.75 2.89
N GLN A 442 28.10 -7.19 3.29
CA GLN A 442 29.37 -7.21 2.57
C GLN A 442 30.19 -8.46 2.99
#